data_bc6043dc660d59a621229919ee78184b
#
_entry.id   bc6043dc660d59a621229919ee78184b
#
_cell.length_a   1.000
_cell.length_b   1.000
_cell.length_c   1.000
_cell.angle_alpha   90.00
_cell.angle_beta   90.00
_cell.angle_gamma   90.00
#
_symmetry.space_group_name_H-M   'P 1'
#
loop_
_entity.id
_entity.type
_entity.pdbx_description
1 polymer ?
#
loop_
_entity_poly.entity_id
_entity_poly.type
_entity_poly.pdbx_seq_one_letter_code
_entity_poly.pdbx_strand_id
1 'polypeptide(L)'
;TSFEDNKAPVTEDGKIDYSKDFFGKETNLTVSGQLEAETYAMALGKVYTFGPTFRAENSNTTRHLAEFWMIEPEVAFMDLDGNMDLAEDFIKSVLSYVLEHCKEDLAFLDQRFTQEEKTKPQLQRSDMSLLEKLKFVADNNFKRVSYTEAIDILRNSKPNKKKKFQFPINEWGADLQSEHERYLVEKHFKCPVILFDYPANIKAFYMRLNEDGKTVRAMDVLFPGIGEMVGGAQREERYDVLVEKMKAMNIDEKELWWYLDLRKFG
;
A
#
# COMPACT_ATOMS: atom_id res chain seq x y z
N THR A 1 -22.16 -11.66 18.62
CA THR A 1 -23.58 -12.06 18.56
C THR A 1 -23.70 -13.57 18.72
N SER A 2 -24.45 -14.01 19.72
CA SER A 2 -24.83 -15.41 19.84
C SER A 2 -26.04 -15.66 18.93
N PHE A 3 -25.79 -16.22 17.76
CA PHE A 3 -26.89 -16.75 16.97
C PHE A 3 -27.30 -18.11 17.54
N GLU A 4 -28.59 -18.28 17.86
CA GLU A 4 -29.11 -19.59 18.19
C GLU A 4 -28.86 -20.54 17.01
N ASP A 5 -28.37 -21.72 17.28
CA ASP A 5 -28.03 -22.76 16.29
C ASP A 5 -26.98 -22.36 15.24
N ASN A 6 -26.12 -21.35 15.51
CA ASN A 6 -25.14 -20.84 14.55
C ASN A 6 -25.72 -20.35 13.20
N LYS A 7 -26.97 -19.94 13.18
CA LYS A 7 -27.64 -19.40 12.00
C LYS A 7 -27.93 -17.92 12.19
N ALA A 8 -27.55 -17.13 11.21
CA ALA A 8 -27.90 -15.71 11.17
C ALA A 8 -29.44 -15.57 11.08
N PRO A 9 -30.09 -14.69 11.89
CA PRO A 9 -31.50 -14.40 11.73
C PRO A 9 -31.76 -13.84 10.34
N VAL A 10 -32.87 -14.22 9.71
CA VAL A 10 -33.28 -13.76 8.39
C VAL A 10 -34.61 -13.07 8.42
N THR A 11 -34.80 -12.13 7.54
CA THR A 11 -36.06 -11.43 7.27
C THR A 11 -36.99 -12.33 6.44
N GLU A 12 -38.27 -11.94 6.28
CA GLU A 12 -39.27 -12.70 5.50
C GLU A 12 -38.84 -12.89 4.02
N ASP A 13 -38.07 -11.97 3.47
CA ASP A 13 -37.51 -12.04 2.11
C ASP A 13 -36.18 -12.81 2.03
N GLY A 14 -35.74 -13.46 3.13
CA GLY A 14 -34.58 -14.34 3.19
C GLY A 14 -33.23 -13.64 3.31
N LYS A 15 -33.19 -12.31 3.53
CA LYS A 15 -31.98 -11.58 3.82
C LYS A 15 -31.58 -11.64 5.28
N ILE A 16 -30.33 -11.35 5.61
CA ILE A 16 -29.87 -11.27 7.00
C ILE A 16 -30.62 -10.12 7.71
N ASP A 17 -31.21 -10.43 8.86
CA ASP A 17 -31.89 -9.45 9.71
C ASP A 17 -30.91 -8.80 10.69
N TYR A 18 -30.25 -7.75 10.22
CA TYR A 18 -29.28 -6.99 11.01
C TYR A 18 -29.89 -6.26 12.21
N SER A 19 -31.23 -6.07 12.26
CA SER A 19 -31.88 -5.43 13.41
C SER A 19 -31.73 -6.24 14.70
N LYS A 20 -31.43 -7.53 14.57
CA LYS A 20 -31.21 -8.47 15.69
C LYS A 20 -29.72 -8.58 16.05
N ASP A 21 -28.83 -7.91 15.33
CA ASP A 21 -27.41 -7.84 15.66
C ASP A 21 -27.11 -6.77 16.70
N PHE A 22 -25.93 -6.86 17.33
CA PHE A 22 -25.47 -5.88 18.34
C PHE A 22 -25.53 -4.44 17.85
N PHE A 23 -25.13 -4.18 16.60
CA PHE A 23 -25.13 -2.84 16.01
C PHE A 23 -26.48 -2.41 15.44
N GLY A 24 -27.46 -3.31 15.30
CA GLY A 24 -28.78 -3.03 14.75
C GLY A 24 -28.80 -2.66 13.26
N LYS A 25 -27.66 -2.76 12.58
CA LYS A 25 -27.49 -2.46 11.16
C LYS A 25 -26.33 -3.27 10.60
N GLU A 26 -26.26 -3.37 9.28
CA GLU A 26 -25.10 -3.96 8.61
C GLU A 26 -23.82 -3.20 8.98
N THR A 27 -22.83 -3.96 9.44
CA THR A 27 -21.57 -3.40 9.92
C THR A 27 -20.43 -4.33 9.52
N ASN A 28 -19.35 -3.77 9.00
CA ASN A 28 -18.17 -4.51 8.57
C ASN A 28 -16.94 -4.12 9.40
N LEU A 29 -15.98 -5.01 9.49
CA LEU A 29 -14.64 -4.68 9.98
C LEU A 29 -13.99 -3.75 8.98
N THR A 30 -13.24 -2.74 9.48
CA THR A 30 -12.58 -1.77 8.61
C THR A 30 -11.42 -2.38 7.82
N VAL A 31 -11.31 -2.03 6.55
CA VAL A 31 -10.18 -2.41 5.67
C VAL A 31 -9.08 -1.35 5.64
N SER A 32 -9.38 -0.13 6.14
CA SER A 32 -8.48 1.03 6.20
C SER A 32 -9.21 2.16 6.92
N GLY A 33 -8.48 3.01 7.62
CA GLY A 33 -9.00 4.27 8.18
C GLY A 33 -8.88 5.47 7.24
N GLN A 34 -8.44 5.25 5.98
CA GLN A 34 -8.07 6.31 5.06
C GLN A 34 -9.22 7.27 4.73
N LEU A 35 -10.35 6.76 4.22
CA LEU A 35 -11.43 7.63 3.71
C LEU A 35 -12.04 8.49 4.84
N GLU A 36 -12.19 7.93 6.01
CA GLU A 36 -12.66 8.63 7.20
C GLU A 36 -11.63 9.66 7.67
N ALA A 37 -10.33 9.30 7.64
CA ALA A 37 -9.25 10.23 8.01
C ALA A 37 -9.18 11.43 7.06
N GLU A 38 -9.48 11.28 5.78
CA GLU A 38 -9.57 12.40 4.84
C GLU A 38 -10.61 13.44 5.29
N THR A 39 -11.73 13.03 5.90
CA THR A 39 -12.73 13.97 6.44
C THR A 39 -12.17 14.80 7.58
N TYR A 40 -11.39 14.18 8.46
CA TYR A 40 -10.74 14.88 9.57
C TYR A 40 -9.56 15.74 9.10
N ALA A 41 -8.84 15.32 8.06
CA ALA A 41 -7.76 16.10 7.49
C ALA A 41 -8.25 17.46 6.95
N MET A 42 -9.46 17.52 6.40
CA MET A 42 -10.05 18.79 5.93
C MET A 42 -10.28 19.79 7.07
N ALA A 43 -10.50 19.33 8.30
CA ALA A 43 -10.68 20.18 9.47
C ALA A 43 -9.38 20.44 10.24
N LEU A 44 -8.50 19.43 10.35
CA LEU A 44 -7.33 19.45 11.22
C LEU A 44 -6.01 19.65 10.46
N GLY A 45 -6.04 19.56 9.12
CA GLY A 45 -4.88 19.73 8.24
C GLY A 45 -4.02 18.48 8.12
N LYS A 46 -3.54 17.94 9.23
CA LYS A 46 -2.68 16.74 9.26
C LYS A 46 -3.21 15.77 10.31
N VAL A 47 -3.53 14.57 9.89
CA VAL A 47 -4.01 13.51 10.78
C VAL A 47 -3.34 12.19 10.44
N TYR A 48 -3.46 11.20 11.32
CA TYR A 48 -3.15 9.82 10.99
C TYR A 48 -4.08 8.88 11.75
N THR A 49 -4.35 7.73 11.18
CA THR A 49 -4.92 6.59 11.90
C THR A 49 -3.82 5.61 12.27
N PHE A 50 -3.98 4.96 13.41
CA PHE A 50 -3.13 3.85 13.83
C PHE A 50 -3.99 2.82 14.54
N GLY A 51 -4.23 1.71 13.90
CA GLY A 51 -5.14 0.70 14.43
C GLY A 51 -5.21 -0.57 13.59
N PRO A 52 -5.97 -1.56 14.07
CA PRO A 52 -6.17 -2.80 13.35
C PRO A 52 -7.01 -2.61 12.11
N THR A 53 -6.62 -3.29 11.04
CA THR A 53 -7.34 -3.40 9.78
C THR A 53 -7.56 -4.85 9.43
N PHE A 54 -8.64 -5.12 8.71
CA PHE A 54 -9.09 -6.48 8.40
C PHE A 54 -9.33 -6.62 6.90
N ARG A 55 -8.66 -7.59 6.28
CA ARG A 55 -8.83 -7.88 4.85
C ARG A 55 -9.00 -9.37 4.63
N ALA A 56 -10.12 -9.75 4.00
CA ALA A 56 -10.38 -11.12 3.59
C ALA A 56 -9.65 -11.42 2.28
N GLU A 57 -8.32 -11.54 2.34
CA GLU A 57 -7.52 -11.84 1.16
C GLU A 57 -7.46 -13.33 0.90
N ASN A 58 -7.61 -13.70 -0.38
CA ASN A 58 -7.46 -15.10 -0.82
C ASN A 58 -6.01 -15.42 -1.19
N SER A 59 -5.05 -14.85 -0.47
CA SER A 59 -3.62 -15.08 -0.69
C SER A 59 -2.97 -15.63 0.57
N ASN A 60 -2.22 -16.71 0.42
CA ASN A 60 -1.46 -17.32 1.50
C ASN A 60 0.03 -17.04 1.31
N THR A 61 0.45 -15.82 1.61
CA THR A 61 1.86 -15.39 1.51
C THR A 61 2.35 -14.93 2.87
N THR A 62 3.66 -14.85 3.03
CA THR A 62 4.31 -14.36 4.27
C THR A 62 4.03 -12.87 4.57
N ARG A 63 3.38 -12.13 3.66
CA ARG A 63 3.10 -10.70 3.76
C ARG A 63 1.62 -10.37 3.92
N HIS A 64 0.72 -11.34 3.76
CA HIS A 64 -0.72 -11.12 3.84
C HIS A 64 -1.29 -11.78 5.09
N LEU A 65 -1.77 -10.95 6.00
CA LEU A 65 -2.50 -11.34 7.20
C LEU A 65 -3.94 -10.85 7.08
N ALA A 66 -4.87 -11.58 7.67
CA ALA A 66 -6.28 -11.18 7.71
C ALA A 66 -6.53 -10.00 8.68
N GLU A 67 -5.66 -9.84 9.67
CA GLU A 67 -5.64 -8.73 10.62
C GLU A 67 -4.21 -8.20 10.75
N PHE A 68 -4.04 -6.90 10.64
CA PHE A 68 -2.75 -6.23 10.79
C PHE A 68 -2.95 -4.76 11.17
N TRP A 69 -1.89 -4.09 11.60
CA TRP A 69 -1.93 -2.68 11.97
C TRP A 69 -1.30 -1.83 10.88
N MET A 70 -1.93 -0.69 10.58
CA MET A 70 -1.36 0.32 9.69
C MET A 70 -1.23 1.67 10.38
N ILE A 71 -0.22 2.43 9.97
CA ILE A 71 -0.11 3.86 10.22
C ILE A 71 -0.48 4.55 8.91
N GLU A 72 -1.56 5.33 8.90
CA GLU A 72 -2.16 5.89 7.70
C GLU A 72 -2.27 7.42 7.83
N PRO A 73 -1.21 8.17 7.50
CA PRO A 73 -1.26 9.63 7.53
C PRO A 73 -2.05 10.19 6.34
N GLU A 74 -2.89 11.18 6.62
CA GLU A 74 -3.60 11.98 5.64
C GLU A 74 -3.33 13.46 5.87
N VAL A 75 -2.91 14.16 4.80
CA VAL A 75 -2.50 15.57 4.88
C VAL A 75 -3.24 16.37 3.82
N ALA A 76 -4.04 17.34 4.29
CA ALA A 76 -4.78 18.21 3.41
C ALA A 76 -3.84 19.11 2.58
N PHE A 77 -4.20 19.35 1.32
CA PHE A 77 -3.51 20.22 0.35
C PHE A 77 -2.07 19.79 0.01
N MET A 78 -1.70 18.53 0.31
CA MET A 78 -0.41 17.98 -0.06
C MET A 78 -0.50 17.31 -1.43
N ASP A 79 0.44 17.64 -2.31
CA ASP A 79 0.60 16.96 -3.60
C ASP A 79 1.41 15.65 -3.47
N LEU A 80 1.61 14.96 -4.60
CA LEU A 80 2.35 13.71 -4.60
C LEU A 80 3.82 13.90 -4.19
N ASP A 81 4.46 14.99 -4.61
CA ASP A 81 5.87 15.26 -4.28
C ASP A 81 6.06 15.44 -2.78
N GLY A 82 5.21 16.24 -2.14
CA GLY A 82 5.18 16.40 -0.68
C GLY A 82 4.88 15.09 0.05
N ASN A 83 4.02 14.23 -0.51
CA ASN A 83 3.72 12.93 0.07
C ASN A 83 4.91 11.97 -0.03
N MET A 84 5.66 11.99 -1.14
CA MET A 84 6.91 11.22 -1.28
C MET A 84 7.97 11.69 -0.27
N ASP A 85 8.11 13.00 -0.05
CA ASP A 85 9.01 13.57 0.97
C ASP A 85 8.61 13.10 2.36
N LEU A 86 7.32 13.19 2.71
CA LEU A 86 6.80 12.76 4.00
C LEU A 86 7.05 11.28 4.25
N ALA A 87 6.82 10.43 3.25
CA ALA A 87 7.04 8.99 3.36
C ALA A 87 8.52 8.66 3.61
N GLU A 88 9.45 9.29 2.88
CA GLU A 88 10.89 9.11 3.07
C GLU A 88 11.33 9.57 4.46
N ASP A 89 10.94 10.77 4.87
CA ASP A 89 11.31 11.35 6.18
C ASP A 89 10.75 10.53 7.34
N PHE A 90 9.49 10.10 7.25
CA PHE A 90 8.85 9.27 8.26
C PHE A 90 9.59 7.95 8.46
N ILE A 91 9.86 7.25 7.36
CA ILE A 91 10.55 5.95 7.40
C ILE A 91 11.96 6.11 7.97
N LYS A 92 12.74 7.08 7.50
CA LYS A 92 14.09 7.34 7.99
C LYS A 92 14.10 7.70 9.46
N SER A 93 13.14 8.52 9.92
CA SER A 93 13.03 8.91 11.33
C SER A 93 12.75 7.70 12.23
N VAL A 94 11.78 6.84 11.84
CA VAL A 94 11.44 5.63 12.60
C VAL A 94 12.62 4.66 12.63
N LEU A 95 13.26 4.42 11.49
CA LEU A 95 14.41 3.50 11.41
C LEU A 95 15.60 4.00 12.21
N SER A 96 15.90 5.30 12.14
CA SER A 96 16.97 5.91 12.93
C SER A 96 16.71 5.76 14.43
N TYR A 97 15.48 6.03 14.86
CA TYR A 97 15.08 5.84 16.26
C TYR A 97 15.26 4.38 16.71
N VAL A 98 14.77 3.43 15.93
CA VAL A 98 14.86 1.99 16.27
C VAL A 98 16.32 1.52 16.28
N LEU A 99 17.13 1.94 15.32
CA LEU A 99 18.57 1.60 15.26
C LEU A 99 19.35 2.15 16.45
N GLU A 100 18.93 3.29 17.00
CA GLU A 100 19.58 3.93 18.16
C GLU A 100 19.09 3.33 19.49
N HIS A 101 17.79 3.14 19.65
CA HIS A 101 17.17 2.85 20.96
C HIS A 101 16.75 1.39 21.18
N CYS A 102 16.61 0.56 20.13
CA CYS A 102 16.14 -0.82 20.23
C CYS A 102 17.24 -1.86 19.91
N LYS A 103 18.47 -1.60 20.36
CA LYS A 103 19.65 -2.41 19.97
C LYS A 103 19.56 -3.87 20.38
N GLU A 104 19.04 -4.16 21.57
CA GLU A 104 18.92 -5.53 22.09
C GLU A 104 17.88 -6.33 21.28
N ASP A 105 16.72 -5.73 21.03
CA ASP A 105 15.66 -6.35 20.20
C ASP A 105 16.14 -6.58 18.78
N LEU A 106 16.84 -5.60 18.19
CA LEU A 106 17.40 -5.73 16.85
C LEU A 106 18.47 -6.82 16.77
N ALA A 107 19.33 -6.96 17.78
CA ALA A 107 20.32 -8.03 17.82
C ALA A 107 19.67 -9.41 17.87
N PHE A 108 18.61 -9.57 18.68
CA PHE A 108 17.83 -10.79 18.75
C PHE A 108 17.15 -11.11 17.41
N LEU A 109 16.49 -10.13 16.81
CA LEU A 109 15.80 -10.30 15.53
C LEU A 109 16.77 -10.59 14.38
N ASP A 110 17.94 -9.94 14.35
CA ASP A 110 18.99 -10.19 13.34
C ASP A 110 19.56 -11.60 13.45
N GLN A 111 19.78 -12.08 14.67
CA GLN A 111 20.20 -13.46 14.91
C GLN A 111 19.15 -14.46 14.41
N ARG A 112 17.87 -14.22 14.74
CA ARG A 112 16.75 -15.05 14.28
C ARG A 112 16.64 -15.05 12.76
N PHE A 113 16.67 -13.87 12.14
CA PHE A 113 16.65 -13.72 10.69
C PHE A 113 17.79 -14.51 10.03
N THR A 114 19.01 -14.39 10.57
CA THR A 114 20.18 -15.12 10.07
C THR A 114 20.00 -16.65 10.16
N GLN A 115 19.37 -17.14 11.23
CA GLN A 115 19.06 -18.57 11.36
C GLN A 115 18.01 -19.02 10.35
N GLU A 116 16.94 -18.25 10.15
CA GLU A 116 15.89 -18.54 9.18
C GLU A 116 16.45 -18.54 7.74
N GLU A 117 17.34 -17.60 7.40
CA GLU A 117 17.99 -17.55 6.08
C GLU A 117 18.84 -18.81 5.80
N LYS A 118 19.47 -19.40 6.82
CA LYS A 118 20.24 -20.64 6.65
C LYS A 118 19.37 -21.84 6.26
N THR A 119 18.09 -21.84 6.61
CA THR A 119 17.15 -22.92 6.23
C THR A 119 16.70 -22.85 4.78
N LYS A 120 16.83 -21.68 4.15
CA LYS A 120 16.44 -21.48 2.75
C LYS A 120 17.49 -22.03 1.78
N PRO A 121 17.09 -22.46 0.56
CA PRO A 121 18.02 -22.76 -0.52
C PRO A 121 18.95 -21.56 -0.79
N GLN A 122 20.21 -21.81 -1.09
CA GLN A 122 21.25 -20.77 -1.22
C GLN A 122 20.86 -19.64 -2.19
N LEU A 123 20.19 -19.94 -3.29
CA LEU A 123 19.72 -18.97 -4.28
C LEU A 123 18.58 -18.07 -3.80
N GLN A 124 17.92 -18.42 -2.70
CA GLN A 124 16.81 -17.67 -2.11
C GLN A 124 17.22 -16.88 -0.87
N ARG A 125 18.46 -17.05 -0.41
CA ARG A 125 18.97 -16.33 0.76
C ARG A 125 19.15 -14.86 0.44
N SER A 126 18.90 -14.02 1.47
CA SER A 126 19.22 -12.60 1.39
C SER A 126 20.73 -12.40 1.41
N ASP A 127 21.23 -11.47 0.59
CA ASP A 127 22.62 -11.02 0.60
C ASP A 127 22.93 -10.08 1.78
N MET A 128 21.90 -9.60 2.50
CA MET A 128 21.99 -8.66 3.62
C MET A 128 21.33 -9.23 4.86
N SER A 129 21.94 -9.01 6.04
CA SER A 129 21.32 -9.24 7.33
C SER A 129 20.15 -8.27 7.56
N LEU A 130 19.37 -8.47 8.63
CA LEU A 130 18.28 -7.54 8.97
C LEU A 130 18.82 -6.14 9.26
N LEU A 131 19.88 -6.03 10.06
CA LEU A 131 20.51 -4.75 10.40
C LEU A 131 21.08 -4.03 9.18
N GLU A 132 21.70 -4.77 8.25
CA GLU A 132 22.18 -4.19 7.00
C GLU A 132 21.05 -3.66 6.14
N LYS A 133 19.90 -4.35 6.08
CA LYS A 133 18.70 -3.87 5.37
C LYS A 133 18.15 -2.58 5.96
N LEU A 134 18.01 -2.51 7.29
CA LEU A 134 17.52 -1.32 7.97
C LEU A 134 18.46 -0.12 7.74
N LYS A 135 19.76 -0.31 7.86
CA LYS A 135 20.76 0.72 7.55
C LYS A 135 20.74 1.12 6.08
N PHE A 136 20.62 0.15 5.17
CA PHE A 136 20.50 0.43 3.74
C PHE A 136 19.34 1.37 3.44
N VAL A 137 18.20 1.21 4.13
CA VAL A 137 17.06 2.10 3.95
C VAL A 137 17.29 3.45 4.62
N ALA A 138 17.80 3.47 5.87
CA ALA A 138 18.00 4.72 6.62
C ALA A 138 19.08 5.63 6.02
N ASP A 139 20.17 5.06 5.50
CA ASP A 139 21.36 5.80 5.07
C ASP A 139 21.30 6.27 3.60
N ASN A 140 20.40 5.73 2.78
CA ASN A 140 20.31 6.08 1.38
C ASN A 140 19.14 7.04 1.10
N ASN A 141 19.29 7.91 0.12
CA ASN A 141 18.19 8.67 -0.45
C ASN A 141 17.32 7.76 -1.31
N PHE A 142 16.01 7.96 -1.25
CA PHE A 142 15.08 7.17 -2.03
C PHE A 142 15.05 7.67 -3.48
N LYS A 143 15.28 6.76 -4.41
CA LYS A 143 15.25 7.08 -5.85
C LYS A 143 13.79 7.14 -6.32
N ARG A 144 13.36 8.29 -6.82
CA ARG A 144 12.05 8.48 -7.45
C ARG A 144 12.12 8.06 -8.90
N VAL A 145 11.22 7.19 -9.33
CA VAL A 145 11.16 6.58 -10.66
C VAL A 145 9.71 6.48 -11.10
N SER A 146 9.38 6.96 -12.29
CA SER A 146 8.02 6.76 -12.81
C SER A 146 7.79 5.28 -13.15
N TYR A 147 6.53 4.85 -13.04
CA TYR A 147 6.15 3.49 -13.46
C TYR A 147 6.57 3.22 -14.92
N THR A 148 6.41 4.19 -15.81
CA THR A 148 6.81 4.05 -17.21
C THR A 148 8.30 3.78 -17.38
N GLU A 149 9.16 4.55 -16.66
CA GLU A 149 10.61 4.33 -16.65
C GLU A 149 10.96 2.96 -16.07
N ALA A 150 10.31 2.56 -14.98
CA ALA A 150 10.52 1.25 -14.35
C ALA A 150 10.17 0.09 -15.29
N ILE A 151 9.05 0.18 -16.00
CA ILE A 151 8.66 -0.84 -17.01
C ILE A 151 9.72 -0.93 -18.11
N ASP A 152 10.24 0.17 -18.60
CA ASP A 152 11.29 0.15 -19.62
C ASP A 152 12.61 -0.47 -19.11
N ILE A 153 12.99 -0.17 -17.88
CA ILE A 153 14.13 -0.80 -17.20
C ILE A 153 13.93 -2.31 -17.09
N LEU A 154 12.78 -2.72 -16.57
CA LEU A 154 12.45 -4.14 -16.35
C LEU A 154 12.39 -4.92 -17.67
N ARG A 155 11.69 -4.39 -18.67
CA ARG A 155 11.57 -4.99 -20.00
C ARG A 155 12.92 -5.19 -20.66
N ASN A 156 13.85 -4.24 -20.50
CA ASN A 156 15.19 -4.29 -21.04
C ASN A 156 16.20 -5.04 -20.18
N SER A 157 15.83 -5.46 -18.99
CA SER A 157 16.71 -6.14 -18.05
C SER A 157 17.17 -7.51 -18.54
N LYS A 158 18.35 -7.94 -18.08
CA LYS A 158 18.87 -9.30 -18.38
C LYS A 158 17.94 -10.41 -17.86
N PRO A 159 17.36 -10.33 -16.63
CA PRO A 159 16.42 -11.34 -16.17
C PRO A 159 15.19 -11.47 -17.07
N ASN A 160 14.59 -10.37 -17.51
CA ASN A 160 13.43 -10.40 -18.37
C ASN A 160 13.74 -11.01 -19.74
N LYS A 161 14.82 -10.53 -20.41
CA LYS A 161 15.27 -11.04 -21.72
C LYS A 161 15.64 -12.53 -21.68
N LYS A 162 16.16 -13.02 -20.54
CA LYS A 162 16.51 -14.45 -20.34
C LYS A 162 15.38 -15.28 -19.76
N LYS A 163 14.15 -14.74 -19.67
CA LYS A 163 12.97 -15.41 -19.11
C LYS A 163 13.21 -15.97 -17.70
N LYS A 164 13.92 -15.22 -16.85
CA LYS A 164 14.21 -15.61 -15.46
C LYS A 164 13.18 -15.10 -14.48
N PHE A 165 12.41 -14.05 -14.85
CA PHE A 165 11.25 -13.62 -14.07
C PHE A 165 10.14 -14.66 -14.23
N GLN A 166 9.46 -14.96 -13.14
CA GLN A 166 8.28 -15.83 -13.15
C GLN A 166 7.14 -15.16 -13.92
N PHE A 167 7.05 -13.82 -13.83
CA PHE A 167 6.07 -13.00 -14.52
C PHE A 167 6.80 -12.03 -15.48
N PRO A 168 7.03 -12.40 -16.75
CA PRO A 168 7.76 -11.55 -17.69
C PRO A 168 7.04 -10.23 -17.96
N ILE A 169 7.78 -9.12 -18.00
CA ILE A 169 7.25 -7.82 -18.40
C ILE A 169 7.32 -7.70 -19.92
N ASN A 170 6.15 -7.72 -20.57
CA ASN A 170 6.02 -7.66 -22.03
C ASN A 170 5.54 -6.30 -22.52
N GLU A 171 4.63 -5.65 -21.76
CA GLU A 171 3.94 -4.43 -22.17
C GLU A 171 3.81 -3.43 -21.01
N TRP A 172 3.47 -2.20 -21.34
CA TRP A 172 3.10 -1.17 -20.38
C TRP A 172 1.71 -1.49 -19.80
N GLY A 173 1.51 -1.20 -18.52
CA GLY A 173 0.26 -1.54 -17.81
C GLY A 173 0.31 -2.88 -17.07
N ALA A 174 1.43 -3.62 -17.17
CA ALA A 174 1.62 -4.85 -16.41
C ALA A 174 1.69 -4.59 -14.90
N ASP A 175 0.97 -5.39 -14.12
CA ASP A 175 1.05 -5.35 -12.66
C ASP A 175 2.42 -5.86 -12.19
N LEU A 176 3.12 -5.06 -11.39
CA LEU A 176 4.44 -5.40 -10.88
C LEU A 176 4.33 -6.40 -9.73
N GLN A 177 5.16 -7.43 -9.81
CA GLN A 177 5.27 -8.44 -8.76
C GLN A 177 6.52 -8.20 -7.91
N SER A 178 6.56 -8.75 -6.71
CA SER A 178 7.70 -8.59 -5.78
C SER A 178 9.07 -8.85 -6.39
N GLU A 179 9.18 -9.74 -7.37
CA GLU A 179 10.45 -10.00 -8.06
C GLU A 179 10.94 -8.80 -8.89
N HIS A 180 10.00 -8.04 -9.48
CA HIS A 180 10.29 -6.83 -10.25
C HIS A 180 10.73 -5.69 -9.33
N GLU A 181 9.97 -5.47 -8.26
CA GLU A 181 10.24 -4.45 -7.24
C GLU A 181 11.61 -4.67 -6.60
N ARG A 182 11.89 -5.91 -6.18
CA ARG A 182 13.18 -6.28 -5.61
C ARG A 182 14.32 -6.12 -6.62
N TYR A 183 14.11 -6.44 -7.89
CA TYR A 183 15.12 -6.22 -8.92
C TYR A 183 15.47 -4.72 -9.05
N LEU A 184 14.48 -3.84 -9.04
CA LEU A 184 14.71 -2.39 -9.09
C LEU A 184 15.54 -1.92 -7.90
N VAL A 185 15.16 -2.30 -6.69
CA VAL A 185 15.82 -1.89 -5.44
C VAL A 185 17.22 -2.50 -5.29
N GLU A 186 17.32 -3.83 -5.43
CA GLU A 186 18.53 -4.56 -5.02
C GLU A 186 19.59 -4.66 -6.12
N LYS A 187 19.17 -4.69 -7.37
CA LYS A 187 20.06 -4.98 -8.50
C LYS A 187 20.28 -3.80 -9.43
N HIS A 188 19.23 -3.00 -9.70
CA HIS A 188 19.33 -1.89 -10.65
C HIS A 188 19.78 -0.60 -9.97
N PHE A 189 18.97 -0.04 -9.07
CA PHE A 189 19.27 1.24 -8.41
C PHE A 189 20.18 1.11 -7.20
N LYS A 190 20.11 -0.01 -6.49
CA LYS A 190 20.86 -0.30 -5.25
C LYS A 190 20.60 0.74 -4.16
N CYS A 191 19.38 1.20 -4.05
CA CYS A 191 18.85 2.08 -3.01
C CYS A 191 17.33 1.85 -2.90
N PRO A 192 16.66 2.33 -1.84
CA PRO A 192 15.21 2.33 -1.78
C PRO A 192 14.63 3.12 -2.96
N VAL A 193 13.47 2.70 -3.45
CA VAL A 193 12.84 3.28 -4.63
C VAL A 193 11.43 3.74 -4.30
N ILE A 194 11.05 4.92 -4.73
CA ILE A 194 9.65 5.35 -4.78
C ILE A 194 9.22 5.28 -6.24
N LEU A 195 8.33 4.34 -6.52
CA LEU A 195 7.67 4.22 -7.82
C LEU A 195 6.43 5.08 -7.83
N PHE A 196 6.22 5.88 -8.89
CA PHE A 196 5.09 6.79 -8.96
C PHE A 196 4.47 6.85 -10.38
N ASP A 197 3.30 7.49 -10.50
CA ASP A 197 2.54 7.63 -11.74
C ASP A 197 2.16 6.28 -12.38
N TYR A 198 1.42 5.50 -11.62
CA TYR A 198 0.93 4.18 -12.03
C TYR A 198 -0.22 4.26 -13.06
N PRO A 199 -0.42 3.20 -13.86
CA PRO A 199 -1.59 3.12 -14.75
C PRO A 199 -2.91 3.25 -13.97
N ALA A 200 -3.83 4.08 -14.48
CA ALA A 200 -5.09 4.37 -13.82
C ALA A 200 -6.00 3.14 -13.63
N ASN A 201 -5.92 2.18 -14.58
CA ASN A 201 -6.77 0.99 -14.59
C ASN A 201 -6.42 -0.07 -13.53
N ILE A 202 -5.25 0.04 -12.88
CA ILE A 202 -4.81 -0.90 -11.83
C ILE A 202 -4.77 -0.26 -10.44
N LYS A 203 -5.22 0.99 -10.29
CA LYS A 203 -5.22 1.72 -9.03
C LYS A 203 -6.64 2.19 -8.65
N ALA A 204 -6.83 2.58 -7.39
CA ALA A 204 -8.13 2.92 -6.83
C ALA A 204 -8.73 4.21 -7.39
N PHE A 205 -10.07 4.33 -7.31
CA PHE A 205 -10.85 5.43 -7.88
C PHE A 205 -10.48 6.80 -7.32
N TYR A 206 -10.09 6.89 -6.06
CA TYR A 206 -9.80 8.15 -5.35
C TYR A 206 -8.45 8.76 -5.66
N MET A 207 -7.59 8.09 -6.41
CA MET A 207 -6.27 8.61 -6.78
C MET A 207 -6.37 9.63 -7.92
N ARG A 208 -5.64 10.74 -7.83
CA ARG A 208 -5.69 11.84 -8.80
C ARG A 208 -5.23 11.39 -10.18
N LEU A 209 -6.10 11.58 -11.19
CA LEU A 209 -5.78 11.30 -12.58
C LEU A 209 -4.83 12.39 -13.13
N ASN A 210 -3.73 11.96 -13.74
CA ASN A 210 -2.79 12.86 -14.41
C ASN A 210 -3.41 13.45 -15.69
N GLU A 211 -2.80 14.51 -16.20
CA GLU A 211 -3.26 15.21 -17.41
C GLU A 211 -3.16 14.35 -18.68
N ASP A 212 -2.38 13.26 -18.64
CA ASP A 212 -2.28 12.29 -19.73
C ASP A 212 -3.53 11.40 -19.87
N GLY A 213 -4.43 11.42 -18.86
CA GLY A 213 -5.64 10.60 -18.81
C GLY A 213 -5.38 9.09 -18.69
N LYS A 214 -4.14 8.66 -18.45
CA LYS A 214 -3.70 7.26 -18.44
C LYS A 214 -3.09 6.84 -17.13
N THR A 215 -2.44 7.75 -16.43
CA THR A 215 -1.77 7.49 -15.16
C THR A 215 -2.43 8.23 -14.01
N VAL A 216 -2.20 7.76 -12.80
CA VAL A 216 -2.65 8.40 -11.56
C VAL A 216 -1.47 8.71 -10.65
N ARG A 217 -1.59 9.77 -9.86
CA ARG A 217 -0.61 10.20 -8.86
C ARG A 217 -0.57 9.25 -7.66
N ALA A 218 -0.27 8.00 -7.93
CA ALA A 218 0.01 6.98 -6.92
C ALA A 218 1.51 6.85 -6.72
N MET A 219 1.91 6.38 -5.54
CA MET A 219 3.28 6.00 -5.23
C MET A 219 3.31 4.72 -4.43
N ASP A 220 4.35 3.91 -4.64
CA ASP A 220 4.69 2.77 -3.80
C ASP A 220 6.17 2.88 -3.41
N VAL A 221 6.46 2.76 -2.10
CA VAL A 221 7.83 2.79 -1.57
C VAL A 221 8.34 1.36 -1.46
N LEU A 222 9.44 1.08 -2.16
CA LEU A 222 9.99 -0.26 -2.32
C LEU A 222 11.26 -0.46 -1.49
N PHE A 223 11.30 -1.57 -0.74
CA PHE A 223 12.41 -1.95 0.13
C PHE A 223 13.08 -3.25 -0.30
N PRO A 224 14.38 -3.44 0.08
CA PRO A 224 15.09 -4.68 -0.21
C PRO A 224 14.47 -5.86 0.55
N GLY A 225 14.29 -6.99 -0.14
CA GLY A 225 13.74 -8.22 0.43
C GLY A 225 12.23 -8.24 0.62
N ILE A 226 11.56 -7.09 0.58
CA ILE A 226 10.12 -6.95 0.82
C ILE A 226 9.40 -6.58 -0.47
N GLY A 227 9.87 -5.58 -1.22
CA GLY A 227 9.13 -4.90 -2.27
C GLY A 227 8.33 -3.74 -1.69
N GLU A 228 7.07 -3.58 -2.06
CA GLU A 228 6.20 -2.52 -1.54
C GLU A 228 6.07 -2.59 -0.01
N MET A 229 6.43 -1.49 0.65
CA MET A 229 6.29 -1.28 2.09
C MET A 229 5.22 -0.23 2.39
N VAL A 230 5.10 0.79 1.57
CA VAL A 230 4.14 1.88 1.71
C VAL A 230 3.48 2.13 0.37
N GLY A 231 2.16 2.16 0.35
CA GLY A 231 1.36 2.67 -0.76
C GLY A 231 0.78 4.03 -0.41
N GLY A 232 0.80 4.97 -1.35
CA GLY A 232 0.23 6.30 -1.16
C GLY A 232 -0.29 6.91 -2.45
N ALA A 233 -1.02 8.02 -2.36
CA ALA A 233 -1.47 8.76 -3.53
C ALA A 233 -1.86 10.19 -3.17
N GLN A 234 -1.74 11.10 -4.12
CA GLN A 234 -2.50 12.34 -4.10
C GLN A 234 -3.96 12.01 -4.40
N ARG A 235 -4.88 12.57 -3.63
CA ARG A 235 -6.32 12.33 -3.81
C ARG A 235 -6.88 13.15 -4.96
N GLU A 236 -7.92 12.62 -5.61
CA GLU A 236 -8.65 13.32 -6.67
C GLU A 236 -9.50 14.43 -6.03
N GLU A 237 -9.14 15.66 -6.31
CA GLU A 237 -9.83 16.85 -5.80
C GLU A 237 -10.96 17.31 -6.73
N ARG A 238 -10.94 16.90 -8.00
CA ARG A 238 -11.93 17.30 -9.00
C ARG A 238 -13.18 16.44 -8.89
N TYR A 239 -14.28 17.04 -8.43
CA TYR A 239 -15.54 16.33 -8.17
C TYR A 239 -16.02 15.51 -9.37
N ASP A 240 -16.11 16.14 -10.55
CA ASP A 240 -16.64 15.47 -11.74
C ASP A 240 -15.78 14.27 -12.18
N VAL A 241 -14.45 14.41 -12.11
CA VAL A 241 -13.52 13.33 -12.43
C VAL A 241 -13.66 12.18 -11.42
N LEU A 242 -13.82 12.49 -10.14
CA LEU A 242 -14.02 11.47 -9.09
C LEU A 242 -15.31 10.68 -9.34
N VAL A 243 -16.41 11.37 -9.66
CA VAL A 243 -17.70 10.73 -9.99
C VAL A 243 -17.60 9.86 -11.23
N GLU A 244 -16.91 10.31 -12.29
CA GLU A 244 -16.70 9.50 -13.49
C GLU A 244 -15.91 8.22 -13.18
N LYS A 245 -14.86 8.31 -12.35
CA LYS A 245 -14.07 7.14 -11.93
C LYS A 245 -14.89 6.18 -11.08
N MET A 246 -15.72 6.67 -10.16
CA MET A 246 -16.63 5.83 -9.39
C MET A 246 -17.60 5.06 -10.28
N LYS A 247 -18.22 5.74 -11.27
CA LYS A 247 -19.10 5.10 -12.25
C LYS A 247 -18.39 4.03 -13.08
N ALA A 248 -17.17 4.32 -13.54
CA ALA A 248 -16.37 3.36 -14.31
C ALA A 248 -16.03 2.09 -13.50
N MET A 249 -15.94 2.20 -12.18
CA MET A 249 -15.65 1.08 -11.25
C MET A 249 -16.93 0.48 -10.62
N ASN A 250 -18.13 0.90 -11.06
CA ASN A 250 -19.42 0.46 -10.51
C ASN A 250 -19.58 0.72 -9.00
N ILE A 251 -19.05 1.83 -8.52
CA ILE A 251 -19.20 2.28 -7.13
C ILE A 251 -20.40 3.20 -7.02
N ASP A 252 -21.37 2.88 -6.13
CA ASP A 252 -22.57 3.71 -5.95
C ASP A 252 -22.22 5.02 -5.22
N GLU A 253 -22.50 6.14 -5.86
CA GLU A 253 -22.32 7.48 -5.29
C GLU A 253 -23.06 7.66 -3.95
N LYS A 254 -24.19 6.95 -3.76
CA LYS A 254 -24.98 7.04 -2.53
C LYS A 254 -24.29 6.43 -1.31
N GLU A 255 -23.40 5.47 -1.51
CA GLU A 255 -22.64 4.87 -0.41
C GLU A 255 -21.51 5.76 0.06
N LEU A 256 -20.97 6.60 -0.85
CA LEU A 256 -19.85 7.50 -0.59
C LEU A 256 -20.22 8.98 -0.75
N TRP A 257 -21.50 9.36 -0.55
CA TRP A 257 -21.96 10.74 -0.67
C TRP A 257 -21.15 11.69 0.22
N TRP A 258 -20.86 11.28 1.43
CA TRP A 258 -20.08 12.05 2.42
C TRP A 258 -18.62 12.26 1.96
N TYR A 259 -18.04 11.32 1.24
CA TYR A 259 -16.70 11.44 0.66
C TYR A 259 -16.70 12.40 -0.54
N LEU A 260 -17.73 12.36 -1.37
CA LEU A 260 -17.92 13.30 -2.46
C LEU A 260 -18.14 14.74 -1.98
N ASP A 261 -18.82 14.91 -0.85
CA ASP A 261 -19.07 16.23 -0.25
C ASP A 261 -17.79 16.95 0.19
N LEU A 262 -16.70 16.21 0.49
CA LEU A 262 -15.38 16.82 0.72
C LEU A 262 -14.85 17.59 -0.50
N ARG A 263 -15.32 17.29 -1.71
CA ARG A 263 -14.92 17.99 -2.95
C ARG A 263 -15.86 19.12 -3.31
N LYS A 264 -16.98 19.23 -2.62
CA LYS A 264 -17.93 20.35 -2.78
C LYS A 264 -17.74 21.45 -1.74
N PHE A 265 -17.41 21.06 -0.52
CA PHE A 265 -17.46 21.96 0.64
C PHE A 265 -16.11 22.05 1.38
N GLY A 266 -15.14 21.21 1.06
CA GLY A 266 -13.82 21.17 1.68
C GLY A 266 -12.72 21.88 0.90
#